data_822eb9b13037bfee9d8d94cf94997d51
#
_entry.id   822eb9b13037bfee9d8d94cf94997d51
#
_cell.length_a   1.000
_cell.length_b   1.000
_cell.length_c   1.000
_cell.angle_alpha   90.00
_cell.angle_beta   90.00
_cell.angle_gamma   90.00
#
_symmetry.space_group_name_H-M   'P 1'
#
loop_
_entity.id
_entity.type
_entity.pdbx_description
1 polymer ?
#
loop_
_entity_poly.entity_id
_entity_poly.type
_entity_poly.pdbx_seq_one_letter_code
_entity_poly.pdbx_strand_id
1 'polypeptide(L)'
;YKTYLSLDLDLTVDDDRPIILIGGANGGGKTTLFEAISGALYGLKIENKEHFMELLNQGALNTAKPEISLQITFVGKVLGQQQKYILKRVYQLNPQGKPLESVSLNMNGNMYVYGTMTAPKDRVKAEQEINKIIKANLPQELSQYFLFDAMQSSELLKKNVFAQTIRDNFENVLGFKTVSYTHLTLPTIA
;
A
#
# COMPACT_ATOMS: atom_id res chain seq x y z
N TYR A 1 -4.41 3.63 -15.69
CA TYR A 1 -5.33 3.50 -14.58
C TYR A 1 -6.26 4.69 -14.53
N LYS A 2 -7.58 4.46 -14.64
CA LYS A 2 -8.62 5.49 -14.64
C LYS A 2 -8.25 6.68 -15.58
N THR A 3 -8.05 7.87 -15.00
CA THR A 3 -7.75 9.12 -15.74
C THR A 3 -6.36 9.10 -16.38
N TYR A 4 -5.41 8.35 -15.84
CA TYR A 4 -4.02 8.36 -16.29
C TYR A 4 -3.72 7.24 -17.27
N LEU A 5 -3.32 7.58 -18.49
CA LEU A 5 -2.71 6.63 -19.42
C LEU A 5 -1.27 6.32 -19.00
N SER A 6 -0.51 7.36 -18.67
CA SER A 6 0.83 7.27 -18.10
C SER A 6 1.03 8.44 -17.14
N LEU A 7 1.66 8.18 -16.02
CA LEU A 7 2.03 9.19 -15.02
C LEU A 7 3.32 8.74 -14.34
N ASP A 8 4.29 9.63 -14.31
CA ASP A 8 5.53 9.47 -13.54
C ASP A 8 5.72 10.71 -12.67
N LEU A 9 5.83 10.51 -11.35
CA LEU A 9 5.96 11.56 -10.37
C LEU A 9 7.12 11.27 -9.44
N ASP A 10 8.02 12.23 -9.30
CA ASP A 10 8.99 12.25 -8.23
C ASP A 10 8.39 12.98 -7.02
N LEU A 11 8.19 12.22 -5.93
CA LEU A 11 7.69 12.72 -4.66
C LEU A 11 8.80 12.76 -3.60
N THR A 12 10.05 12.89 -4.04
CA THR A 12 11.19 13.07 -3.14
C THR A 12 11.14 14.48 -2.53
N VAL A 13 11.35 14.56 -1.23
CA VAL A 13 11.40 15.83 -0.48
C VAL A 13 12.81 16.11 0.00
N ASP A 14 13.14 17.38 0.12
CA ASP A 14 14.35 17.86 0.76
C ASP A 14 14.06 18.31 2.20
N ASP A 15 15.08 18.34 3.05
CA ASP A 15 14.92 18.80 4.45
C ASP A 15 14.40 20.24 4.53
N ASP A 16 14.81 21.10 3.59
CA ASP A 16 14.36 22.50 3.50
C ASP A 16 12.96 22.65 2.90
N ARG A 17 12.46 21.64 2.18
CA ARG A 17 11.16 21.63 1.49
C ARG A 17 10.48 20.28 1.70
N PRO A 18 9.98 20.01 2.91
CA PRO A 18 9.41 18.70 3.27
C PRO A 18 7.97 18.47 2.78
N ILE A 19 7.38 19.44 2.08
CA ILE A 19 5.96 19.39 1.66
C ILE A 19 5.86 19.46 0.14
N ILE A 20 5.16 18.50 -0.45
CA ILE A 20 4.76 18.50 -1.85
C ILE A 20 3.28 18.85 -1.93
N LEU A 21 2.95 19.90 -2.68
CA LEU A 21 1.57 20.30 -2.95
C LEU A 21 1.15 19.83 -4.35
N ILE A 22 0.13 18.99 -4.43
CA ILE A 22 -0.44 18.51 -5.69
C ILE A 22 -1.76 19.23 -5.93
N GLY A 23 -1.74 20.21 -6.85
CA GLY A 23 -2.90 20.98 -7.27
C GLY A 23 -3.55 20.42 -8.52
N GLY A 24 -4.83 20.74 -8.74
CA GLY A 24 -5.55 20.38 -9.95
C GLY A 24 -7.03 20.74 -9.88
N ALA A 25 -7.66 20.93 -11.03
CA ALA A 25 -9.10 21.16 -11.15
C ALA A 25 -9.91 19.95 -10.64
N ASN A 26 -11.21 20.16 -10.41
CA ASN A 26 -12.11 19.05 -10.10
C ASN A 26 -12.16 18.08 -11.29
N GLY A 27 -12.10 16.77 -11.03
CA GLY A 27 -11.97 15.77 -12.09
C GLY A 27 -10.53 15.59 -12.64
N GLY A 28 -9.55 16.40 -12.23
CA GLY A 28 -8.16 16.33 -12.70
C GLY A 28 -7.34 15.13 -12.21
N GLY A 29 -7.97 14.13 -11.57
CA GLY A 29 -7.32 12.87 -11.19
C GLY A 29 -6.65 12.86 -9.82
N LYS A 30 -6.80 13.88 -8.96
CA LYS A 30 -6.18 13.90 -7.61
C LYS A 30 -6.55 12.67 -6.78
N THR A 31 -7.82 12.32 -6.71
CA THR A 31 -8.30 11.11 -6.02
C THR A 31 -7.76 9.84 -6.70
N THR A 32 -7.70 9.82 -8.04
CA THR A 32 -7.12 8.69 -8.79
C THR A 32 -5.64 8.48 -8.47
N LEU A 33 -4.86 9.55 -8.29
CA LEU A 33 -3.46 9.44 -7.86
C LEU A 33 -3.37 8.83 -6.47
N PHE A 34 -4.19 9.30 -5.54
CA PHE A 34 -4.24 8.78 -4.18
C PHE A 34 -4.62 7.29 -4.15
N GLU A 35 -5.66 6.90 -4.90
CA GLU A 35 -6.07 5.50 -5.05
C GLU A 35 -4.97 4.65 -5.74
N ALA A 36 -4.22 5.23 -6.69
CA ALA A 36 -3.10 4.54 -7.34
C ALA A 36 -1.96 4.25 -6.36
N ILE A 37 -1.62 5.20 -5.47
CA ILE A 37 -0.62 4.98 -4.41
C ILE A 37 -1.08 3.87 -3.47
N SER A 38 -2.32 3.93 -3.00
CA SER A 38 -2.90 2.89 -2.15
C SER A 38 -2.95 1.54 -2.85
N GLY A 39 -3.37 1.52 -4.13
CA GLY A 39 -3.41 0.31 -4.95
C GLY A 39 -2.03 -0.28 -5.24
N ALA A 40 -1.00 0.56 -5.39
CA ALA A 40 0.38 0.09 -5.55
C ALA A 40 0.89 -0.59 -4.28
N LEU A 41 0.58 -0.03 -3.11
CA LEU A 41 1.01 -0.59 -1.82
C LEU A 41 0.23 -1.85 -1.43
N TYR A 42 -1.09 -1.79 -1.46
CA TYR A 42 -1.96 -2.81 -0.85
C TYR A 42 -2.72 -3.65 -1.86
N GLY A 43 -2.66 -3.32 -3.14
CA GLY A 43 -3.38 -3.99 -4.21
C GLY A 43 -4.74 -3.37 -4.50
N LEU A 44 -5.21 -3.59 -5.73
CA LEU A 44 -6.57 -3.27 -6.17
C LEU A 44 -7.44 -4.52 -6.03
N LYS A 45 -8.62 -4.38 -5.42
CA LYS A 45 -9.61 -5.45 -5.38
C LYS A 45 -10.43 -5.41 -6.67
N ILE A 46 -9.98 -6.15 -7.69
CA ILE A 46 -10.67 -6.24 -8.98
C ILE A 46 -11.46 -7.55 -9.01
N GLU A 47 -12.78 -7.45 -8.94
CA GLU A 47 -13.66 -8.59 -8.74
C GLU A 47 -13.94 -9.34 -10.04
N ASN A 48 -14.13 -8.61 -11.14
CA ASN A 48 -14.56 -9.18 -12.41
C ASN A 48 -14.02 -8.33 -13.58
N LYS A 49 -14.36 -8.75 -14.81
CA LYS A 49 -13.95 -8.09 -16.05
C LYS A 49 -14.52 -6.67 -16.14
N GLU A 50 -15.76 -6.48 -15.77
CA GLU A 50 -16.45 -5.19 -15.82
C GLU A 50 -15.74 -4.18 -14.93
N HIS A 51 -15.44 -4.55 -13.70
CA HIS A 51 -14.69 -3.72 -12.75
C HIS A 51 -13.25 -3.43 -13.24
N PHE A 52 -12.58 -4.43 -13.87
CA PHE A 52 -11.29 -4.18 -14.50
C PHE A 52 -11.37 -3.11 -15.61
N MET A 53 -12.40 -3.19 -16.46
CA MET A 53 -12.61 -2.24 -17.57
C MET A 53 -12.94 -0.82 -17.08
N GLU A 54 -13.65 -0.67 -15.96
CA GLU A 54 -13.89 0.62 -15.32
C GLU A 54 -12.61 1.27 -14.78
N LEU A 55 -11.68 0.46 -14.29
CA LEU A 55 -10.40 0.93 -13.77
C LEU A 55 -9.35 1.17 -14.87
N LEU A 56 -9.52 0.54 -16.03
CA LEU A 56 -8.60 0.68 -17.15
C LEU A 56 -8.73 2.04 -17.80
N ASN A 57 -7.61 2.69 -18.14
CA ASN A 57 -7.66 3.93 -18.92
C ASN A 57 -8.17 3.64 -20.33
N GLN A 58 -9.07 4.48 -20.82
CA GLN A 58 -9.68 4.30 -22.15
C GLN A 58 -8.65 4.25 -23.29
N GLY A 59 -7.56 5.02 -23.18
CA GLY A 59 -6.46 4.97 -24.15
C GLY A 59 -5.71 3.64 -24.18
N ALA A 60 -5.77 2.85 -23.09
CA ALA A 60 -5.15 1.53 -23.03
C ALA A 60 -6.00 0.41 -23.65
N LEU A 61 -7.28 0.64 -23.93
CA LEU A 61 -8.19 -0.35 -24.49
C LEU A 61 -7.73 -0.89 -25.86
N ASN A 62 -7.10 -0.03 -26.66
CA ASN A 62 -6.66 -0.36 -28.01
C ASN A 62 -5.22 -0.89 -28.06
N THR A 63 -4.60 -1.14 -26.94
CA THR A 63 -3.26 -1.75 -26.89
C THR A 63 -3.34 -3.27 -27.09
N ALA A 64 -2.25 -3.86 -27.55
CA ALA A 64 -2.18 -5.33 -27.77
C ALA A 64 -2.36 -6.12 -26.45
N LYS A 65 -2.04 -5.50 -25.31
CA LYS A 65 -2.21 -6.09 -23.96
C LYS A 65 -2.71 -5.01 -23.01
N PRO A 66 -4.04 -4.82 -22.91
CA PRO A 66 -4.59 -3.89 -21.94
C PRO A 66 -4.20 -4.29 -20.52
N GLU A 67 -3.52 -3.39 -19.81
CA GLU A 67 -3.06 -3.62 -18.45
C GLU A 67 -3.18 -2.39 -17.57
N ILE A 68 -3.32 -2.61 -16.28
CA ILE A 68 -3.15 -1.59 -15.25
C ILE A 68 -1.82 -1.89 -14.57
N SER A 69 -0.88 -0.96 -14.65
CA SER A 69 0.43 -1.06 -14.03
C SER A 69 0.59 0.06 -13.00
N LEU A 70 0.81 -0.32 -11.75
CA LEU A 70 1.05 0.59 -10.65
C LEU A 70 2.43 0.29 -10.06
N GLN A 71 3.28 1.32 -9.95
CA GLN A 71 4.60 1.19 -9.37
C GLN A 71 4.84 2.27 -8.34
N ILE A 72 5.43 1.90 -7.21
CA ILE A 72 5.88 2.84 -6.19
C ILE A 72 7.30 2.51 -5.78
N THR A 73 8.10 3.55 -5.62
CA THR A 73 9.44 3.47 -5.05
C THR A 73 9.42 4.15 -3.69
N PHE A 74 9.89 3.46 -2.66
CA PHE A 74 9.97 4.03 -1.32
C PHE A 74 11.26 3.60 -0.61
N VAL A 75 11.64 4.37 0.39
CA VAL A 75 12.76 4.07 1.26
C VAL A 75 12.21 3.65 2.61
N GLY A 76 12.62 2.50 3.08
CA GLY A 76 12.28 1.99 4.40
C GLY A 76 13.55 1.68 5.22
N LYS A 77 13.40 1.18 6.43
CA LYS A 77 14.49 0.76 7.29
C LYS A 77 14.42 -0.73 7.58
N VAL A 78 15.55 -1.43 7.43
CA VAL A 78 15.72 -2.81 7.86
C VAL A 78 16.94 -2.87 8.76
N LEU A 79 16.78 -3.33 9.98
CA LEU A 79 17.86 -3.40 10.99
C LEU A 79 18.63 -2.07 11.14
N GLY A 80 17.93 -0.94 11.07
CA GLY A 80 18.48 0.40 11.18
C GLY A 80 19.13 0.97 9.93
N GLN A 81 19.27 0.19 8.85
CA GLN A 81 19.82 0.64 7.56
C GLN A 81 18.71 1.05 6.60
N GLN A 82 18.91 2.14 5.89
CA GLN A 82 18.00 2.57 4.84
C GLN A 82 18.07 1.62 3.64
N GLN A 83 16.90 1.28 3.12
CA GLN A 83 16.74 0.33 2.04
C GLN A 83 15.76 0.89 1.01
N LYS A 84 16.13 0.87 -0.27
CA LYS A 84 15.24 1.27 -1.37
C LYS A 84 14.45 0.07 -1.85
N TYR A 85 13.14 0.25 -1.97
CA TYR A 85 12.20 -0.74 -2.49
C TYR A 85 11.51 -0.23 -3.73
N ILE A 86 11.36 -1.08 -4.74
CA ILE A 86 10.56 -0.81 -5.94
C ILE A 86 9.48 -1.89 -5.98
N LEU A 87 8.26 -1.50 -5.67
CA LEU A 87 7.08 -2.38 -5.68
C LEU A 87 6.27 -2.08 -6.92
N LYS A 88 6.00 -3.10 -7.73
CA LYS A 88 5.18 -3.01 -8.94
C LYS A 88 4.08 -4.05 -8.92
N ARG A 89 2.86 -3.62 -9.26
CA ARG A 89 1.69 -4.48 -9.45
C ARG A 89 1.16 -4.29 -10.86
N VAL A 90 0.87 -5.40 -11.52
CA VAL A 90 0.32 -5.42 -12.87
C VAL A 90 -0.95 -6.26 -12.86
N TYR A 91 -2.03 -5.70 -13.39
CA TYR A 91 -3.32 -6.36 -13.53
C TYR A 91 -3.64 -6.51 -15.00
N GLN A 92 -4.04 -7.71 -15.39
CA GLN A 92 -4.41 -8.08 -16.77
C GLN A 92 -5.61 -9.02 -16.72
N LEU A 93 -6.32 -9.14 -17.85
CA LEU A 93 -7.32 -10.19 -18.01
C LEU A 93 -6.68 -11.43 -18.64
N ASN A 94 -7.03 -12.61 -18.13
CA ASN A 94 -6.71 -13.86 -18.82
C ASN A 94 -7.62 -14.05 -20.04
N PRO A 95 -7.39 -15.06 -20.90
CA PRO A 95 -8.24 -15.32 -22.07
C PRO A 95 -9.72 -15.56 -21.75
N GLN A 96 -10.03 -15.98 -20.52
CA GLN A 96 -11.40 -16.19 -20.04
C GLN A 96 -12.02 -14.92 -19.42
N GLY A 97 -11.32 -13.78 -19.47
CA GLY A 97 -11.78 -12.53 -18.92
C GLY A 97 -11.65 -12.38 -17.39
N LYS A 98 -10.95 -13.29 -16.71
CA LYS A 98 -10.72 -13.21 -15.26
C LYS A 98 -9.55 -12.28 -14.97
N PRO A 99 -9.68 -11.33 -14.05
CA PRO A 99 -8.57 -10.49 -13.60
C PRO A 99 -7.46 -11.31 -12.94
N LEU A 100 -6.23 -11.02 -13.32
CA LEU A 100 -5.01 -11.61 -12.78
C LEU A 100 -4.09 -10.51 -12.28
N GLU A 101 -3.49 -10.72 -11.11
CA GLU A 101 -2.48 -9.85 -10.53
C GLU A 101 -1.11 -10.51 -10.60
N SER A 102 -0.11 -9.72 -10.95
CA SER A 102 1.30 -10.04 -10.81
C SER A 102 1.98 -8.95 -9.99
N VAL A 103 2.74 -9.37 -8.99
CA VAL A 103 3.44 -8.45 -8.08
C VAL A 103 4.93 -8.73 -8.11
N SER A 104 5.73 -7.67 -8.17
CA SER A 104 7.18 -7.76 -8.05
C SER A 104 7.69 -6.72 -7.07
N LEU A 105 8.64 -7.11 -6.24
CA LEU A 105 9.38 -6.24 -5.34
C LEU A 105 10.86 -6.40 -5.59
N ASN A 106 11.54 -5.31 -5.91
CA ASN A 106 12.99 -5.26 -5.98
C ASN A 106 13.53 -4.59 -4.72
N MET A 107 14.49 -5.24 -4.08
CA MET A 107 15.22 -4.77 -2.91
C MET A 107 16.71 -5.00 -3.14
N ASN A 108 17.45 -3.94 -3.45
CA ASN A 108 18.91 -3.99 -3.72
C ASN A 108 19.34 -5.09 -4.71
N GLY A 109 18.59 -5.23 -5.81
CA GLY A 109 18.87 -6.25 -6.82
C GLY A 109 18.24 -7.62 -6.55
N ASN A 110 17.80 -7.90 -5.33
CA ASN A 110 17.00 -9.09 -5.04
C ASN A 110 15.56 -8.85 -5.47
N MET A 111 15.04 -9.75 -6.31
CA MET A 111 13.69 -9.64 -6.83
C MET A 111 12.79 -10.75 -6.29
N TYR A 112 11.69 -10.36 -5.67
CA TYR A 112 10.60 -11.25 -5.27
C TYR A 112 9.46 -11.05 -6.26
N VAL A 113 8.96 -12.13 -6.84
CA VAL A 113 7.88 -12.07 -7.85
C VAL A 113 6.86 -13.14 -7.54
N TYR A 114 5.59 -12.77 -7.56
CA TYR A 114 4.50 -13.74 -7.62
C TYR A 114 3.43 -13.31 -8.64
N GLY A 115 2.77 -14.27 -9.23
CA GLY A 115 1.74 -14.07 -10.24
C GLY A 115 1.29 -15.42 -10.80
N THR A 116 0.54 -15.39 -11.88
CA THR A 116 -0.04 -16.59 -12.52
C THR A 116 0.97 -17.60 -13.02
N MET A 117 2.18 -17.13 -13.38
CA MET A 117 3.25 -17.99 -13.94
C MET A 117 4.23 -18.48 -12.86
N THR A 118 4.05 -18.08 -11.62
CA THR A 118 4.94 -18.48 -10.51
C THR A 118 4.49 -19.82 -9.94
N ALA A 119 5.44 -20.74 -9.74
CA ALA A 119 5.16 -22.02 -9.11
C ALA A 119 4.55 -21.83 -7.71
N PRO A 120 3.59 -22.66 -7.28
CA PRO A 120 2.82 -22.43 -6.04
C PRO A 120 3.69 -22.23 -4.79
N LYS A 121 4.77 -23.00 -4.62
CA LYS A 121 5.68 -22.87 -3.48
C LYS A 121 6.43 -21.53 -3.48
N ASP A 122 6.93 -21.11 -4.63
CA ASP A 122 7.67 -19.86 -4.79
C ASP A 122 6.74 -18.66 -4.67
N ARG A 123 5.51 -18.79 -5.12
CA ARG A 123 4.45 -17.79 -4.98
C ARG A 123 4.18 -17.47 -3.52
N VAL A 124 3.90 -18.49 -2.69
CA VAL A 124 3.62 -18.31 -1.26
C VAL A 124 4.78 -17.63 -0.55
N LYS A 125 6.01 -18.06 -0.82
CA LYS A 125 7.21 -17.47 -0.23
C LYS A 125 7.40 -16.00 -0.64
N ALA A 126 7.29 -15.70 -1.93
CA ALA A 126 7.44 -14.33 -2.43
C ALA A 126 6.34 -13.41 -1.88
N GLU A 127 5.10 -13.88 -1.83
CA GLU A 127 3.97 -13.15 -1.27
C GLU A 127 4.17 -12.85 0.23
N GLN A 128 4.64 -13.83 1.00
CA GLN A 128 4.95 -13.65 2.42
C GLN A 128 6.05 -12.61 2.65
N GLU A 129 7.15 -12.68 1.89
CA GLU A 129 8.25 -11.72 2.02
C GLU A 129 7.82 -10.30 1.61
N ILE A 130 7.07 -10.14 0.52
CA ILE A 130 6.54 -8.84 0.08
C ILE A 130 5.60 -8.27 1.15
N ASN A 131 4.67 -9.06 1.66
CA ASN A 131 3.73 -8.63 2.70
C ASN A 131 4.44 -8.26 4.00
N LYS A 132 5.48 -9.01 4.39
CA LYS A 132 6.30 -8.71 5.56
C LYS A 132 7.02 -7.36 5.42
N ILE A 133 7.58 -7.07 4.24
CA ILE A 133 8.26 -5.79 3.97
C ILE A 133 7.26 -4.63 3.99
N ILE A 134 6.10 -4.77 3.34
CA ILE A 134 5.05 -3.74 3.34
C ILE A 134 4.57 -3.51 4.78
N LYS A 135 4.26 -4.57 5.52
CA LYS A 135 3.78 -4.47 6.90
C LYS A 135 4.80 -3.83 7.84
N ALA A 136 6.09 -4.07 7.63
CA ALA A 136 7.15 -3.49 8.46
C ALA A 136 7.40 -2.00 8.20
N ASN A 137 7.14 -1.50 6.98
CA ASN A 137 7.44 -0.13 6.58
C ASN A 137 6.18 0.74 6.42
N LEU A 138 5.13 0.19 5.84
CA LEU A 138 3.88 0.89 5.47
C LEU A 138 2.69 -0.02 5.79
N PRO A 139 2.40 -0.30 7.06
CA PRO A 139 1.31 -1.21 7.43
C PRO A 139 -0.04 -0.66 6.99
N GLN A 140 -0.87 -1.52 6.37
CA GLN A 140 -2.17 -1.14 5.83
C GLN A 140 -3.12 -0.62 6.91
N GLU A 141 -3.00 -1.15 8.12
CA GLU A 141 -3.80 -0.76 9.28
C GLU A 141 -3.59 0.70 9.67
N LEU A 142 -2.39 1.24 9.36
CA LEU A 142 -2.04 2.65 9.61
C LEU A 142 -2.27 3.54 8.38
N SER A 143 -2.63 2.97 7.22
CA SER A 143 -2.75 3.74 5.97
C SER A 143 -3.73 4.91 6.07
N GLN A 144 -4.81 4.77 6.83
CA GLN A 144 -5.79 5.82 7.09
C GLN A 144 -5.20 7.08 7.78
N TYR A 145 -4.00 7.01 8.37
CA TYR A 145 -3.34 8.14 9.06
C TYR A 145 -2.32 8.87 8.18
N PHE A 146 -1.85 8.24 7.11
CA PHE A 146 -0.91 8.86 6.17
C PHE A 146 -1.44 8.89 4.72
N LEU A 147 -2.47 8.09 4.42
CA LEU A 147 -3.21 8.12 3.16
C LEU A 147 -4.68 8.41 3.48
N PHE A 148 -5.08 9.68 3.51
CA PHE A 148 -6.46 10.06 3.79
C PHE A 148 -6.97 11.13 2.82
N ASP A 149 -8.22 11.04 2.43
CA ASP A 149 -8.93 12.06 1.66
C ASP A 149 -9.50 13.11 2.63
N ALA A 150 -9.61 14.35 2.17
CA ALA A 150 -10.17 15.47 2.93
C ALA A 150 -11.61 15.20 3.44
N MET A 151 -12.39 14.38 2.72
CA MET A 151 -13.73 13.99 3.16
C MET A 151 -13.69 12.98 4.33
N GLN A 152 -12.70 12.12 4.39
CA GLN A 152 -12.51 11.17 5.50
C GLN A 152 -11.91 11.85 6.74
N SER A 153 -11.18 12.95 6.55
CA SER A 153 -10.55 13.69 7.65
C SER A 153 -11.56 14.26 8.64
N SER A 154 -12.78 14.60 8.21
CA SER A 154 -13.83 15.10 9.10
C SER A 154 -14.31 14.05 10.12
N GLU A 155 -14.27 12.78 9.80
CA GLU A 155 -14.58 11.68 10.71
C GLU A 155 -13.41 11.34 11.65
N LEU A 156 -12.19 11.40 11.15
CA LEU A 156 -10.97 11.18 11.93
C LEU A 156 -10.74 12.29 12.98
N LEU A 157 -11.21 13.52 12.71
CA LEU A 157 -11.11 14.65 13.62
C LEU A 157 -12.11 14.61 14.79
N LYS A 158 -13.01 13.66 14.86
CA LYS A 158 -13.80 13.39 16.08
C LYS A 158 -12.84 12.87 17.15
N LYS A 159 -12.34 13.80 17.97
CA LYS A 159 -11.18 13.68 18.90
C LYS A 159 -11.09 12.35 19.70
N ASN A 160 -12.21 11.74 20.05
CA ASN A 160 -12.20 10.53 20.87
C ASN A 160 -11.95 9.25 20.07
N VAL A 161 -12.41 9.21 18.80
CA VAL A 161 -12.21 8.04 17.91
C VAL A 161 -10.75 8.00 17.43
N PHE A 162 -10.18 9.17 17.09
CA PHE A 162 -8.82 9.27 16.59
C PHE A 162 -7.77 8.77 17.59
N ALA A 163 -7.83 9.26 18.84
CA ALA A 163 -6.88 8.85 19.88
C ALA A 163 -6.98 7.36 20.24
N GLN A 164 -8.20 6.82 20.32
CA GLN A 164 -8.42 5.41 20.61
C GLN A 164 -7.94 4.53 19.45
N THR A 165 -8.32 4.88 18.22
CA THR A 165 -7.93 4.10 17.02
C THR A 165 -6.41 4.13 16.79
N ILE A 166 -5.73 5.26 17.04
CA ILE A 166 -4.27 5.32 17.04
C ILE A 166 -3.69 4.37 18.08
N ARG A 167 -4.16 4.41 19.30
CA ARG A 167 -3.67 3.55 20.40
C ARG A 167 -3.85 2.08 20.03
N ASP A 168 -5.04 1.66 19.64
CA ASP A 168 -5.36 0.28 19.31
C ASP A 168 -4.53 -0.24 18.13
N ASN A 169 -4.31 0.61 17.12
CA ASN A 169 -3.48 0.23 15.97
C ASN A 169 -1.98 0.23 16.30
N PHE A 170 -1.49 1.15 17.12
CA PHE A 170 -0.10 1.11 17.59
C PHE A 170 0.18 -0.11 18.45
N GLU A 171 -0.72 -0.49 19.34
CA GLU A 171 -0.60 -1.71 20.13
C GLU A 171 -0.55 -2.97 19.24
N ASN A 172 -1.40 -3.02 18.20
CA ASN A 172 -1.45 -4.14 17.26
C ASN A 172 -0.23 -4.23 16.33
N VAL A 173 0.25 -3.08 15.82
CA VAL A 173 1.33 -3.03 14.83
C VAL A 173 2.71 -3.16 15.48
N LEU A 174 2.90 -2.54 16.65
CA LEU A 174 4.17 -2.58 17.37
C LEU A 174 4.31 -3.81 18.26
N GLY A 175 3.26 -4.63 18.39
CA GLY A 175 3.28 -5.81 19.24
C GLY A 175 3.38 -5.50 20.73
N PHE A 176 3.20 -4.23 21.12
CA PHE A 176 3.07 -3.85 22.53
C PHE A 176 1.69 -4.27 23.03
N LYS A 177 1.52 -5.54 23.33
CA LYS A 177 0.46 -5.91 24.27
C LYS A 177 0.80 -5.21 25.58
N THR A 178 -0.06 -4.29 25.98
CA THR A 178 0.01 -3.73 27.33
C THR A 178 0.07 -4.92 28.30
N VAL A 179 1.24 -5.17 28.87
CA VAL A 179 1.35 -6.08 29.99
C VAL A 179 0.60 -5.38 31.11
N SER A 180 -0.65 -5.78 31.29
CA SER A 180 -1.41 -5.40 32.48
C SER A 180 -0.59 -5.91 33.64
N TYR A 181 0.08 -5.02 34.35
CA TYR A 181 0.78 -5.33 35.58
C TYR A 181 -0.27 -5.82 36.58
N THR A 182 -0.46 -7.13 36.66
CA THR A 182 -1.05 -7.72 37.83
C THR A 182 -0.07 -7.45 38.98
N HIS A 183 -0.53 -6.72 39.96
CA HIS A 183 0.19 -6.50 41.21
C HIS A 183 0.75 -7.82 41.73
N LEU A 184 2.05 -8.00 41.64
CA LEU A 184 2.76 -9.00 42.47
C LEU A 184 2.77 -8.46 43.89
N THR A 185 1.81 -8.87 44.68
CA THR A 185 1.92 -8.74 46.14
C THR A 185 3.07 -9.62 46.59
N LEU A 186 4.17 -8.97 47.02
CA LEU A 186 5.25 -9.67 47.72
C LEU A 186 4.70 -10.21 49.04
N PRO A 187 4.96 -11.45 49.41
CA PRO A 187 4.57 -11.92 50.73
C PRO A 187 5.37 -11.17 51.78
N THR A 188 4.66 -10.56 52.71
CA THR A 188 5.24 -9.97 53.91
C THR A 188 5.77 -11.12 54.75
N ILE A 189 7.10 -11.19 54.94
CA ILE A 189 7.71 -12.10 55.89
C ILE A 189 7.51 -11.47 57.27
N ALA A 190 6.79 -12.21 58.11
CA ALA A 190 6.66 -11.91 59.54
C ALA A 190 7.87 -12.45 60.30
#